data_4356adcbd6a4d32cc8860eda70c2ab02
#
_entry.id   4356adcbd6a4d32cc8860eda70c2ab02
#
_cell.length_a   1.000
_cell.length_b   1.000
_cell.length_c   1.000
_cell.angle_alpha   90.00
_cell.angle_beta   90.00
_cell.angle_gamma   90.00
#
_symmetry.space_group_name_H-M   'P 1'
#
loop_
_entity.id
_entity.type
_entity.pdbx_description
1 polymer ?
#
loop_
_entity_poly.entity_id
_entity_poly.type
_entity_poly.pdbx_seq_one_letter_code
_entity_poly.pdbx_strand_id
1 'polypeptide(L)'
;LRNLNYTGTNMYLNGYSLNLNGGSSGNGLTVYGGTDTGDVSGNPTLTVNSTGTGTWNFYGGNQNGGNLAGNPTIVINNTRSGLNTLSGGANIGTVTGNTSLVVNDSGGRIASIYGGGYGTNATNTANVTGNVSTKVAITNAATGFQLSTYYGGVQYGNIGGKVTNDISGYGRWYTAGQRFIGGSSRGDIGTNRATDGITTNLNTQLYSAGRADFEGGNQYSGTIIGNITNVV
;
A
#
# COMPACT_ATOMS: atom_id res chain seq x y z
N LEU A 1 20.12 5.75 4.64
CA LEU A 1 21.08 4.65 4.72
C LEU A 1 21.51 4.24 3.29
N ARG A 2 22.79 3.94 3.11
CA ARG A 2 23.35 3.34 1.89
C ARG A 2 23.91 1.98 2.24
N ASN A 3 23.75 1.01 1.35
CA ASN A 3 24.32 -0.34 1.50
C ASN A 3 23.97 -0.98 2.86
N LEU A 4 22.68 -0.91 3.23
CA LEU A 4 22.20 -1.55 4.44
C LEU A 4 22.39 -3.08 4.31
N ASN A 5 23.31 -3.64 5.06
CA ASN A 5 23.44 -5.08 5.24
C ASN A 5 22.76 -5.44 6.57
N TYR A 6 21.48 -5.76 6.47
CA TYR A 6 20.65 -6.12 7.64
C TYR A 6 20.37 -7.62 7.59
N THR A 7 20.75 -8.30 8.66
CA THR A 7 20.61 -9.75 8.76
C THR A 7 19.31 -10.22 9.41
N GLY A 8 18.54 -9.28 9.99
CA GLY A 8 17.20 -9.56 10.53
C GLY A 8 16.15 -9.66 9.42
N THR A 9 15.02 -10.26 9.74
CA THR A 9 13.87 -10.38 8.83
C THR A 9 12.93 -9.18 8.91
N ASN A 10 12.82 -8.54 10.08
CA ASN A 10 11.93 -7.41 10.33
C ASN A 10 12.71 -6.20 10.87
N MET A 11 12.36 -5.03 10.37
CA MET A 11 12.88 -3.74 10.85
C MET A 11 11.70 -2.86 11.27
N TYR A 12 11.76 -2.34 12.50
CA TYR A 12 10.74 -1.46 13.06
C TYR A 12 11.28 -0.04 13.18
N LEU A 13 10.57 0.91 12.60
CA LEU A 13 10.96 2.33 12.62
C LEU A 13 10.46 3.06 13.88
N ASN A 14 9.52 2.47 14.59
CA ASN A 14 8.96 3.03 15.84
C ASN A 14 8.50 4.50 15.67
N GLY A 15 7.83 4.80 14.57
CA GLY A 15 7.35 6.15 14.25
C GLY A 15 8.38 7.09 13.62
N TYR A 16 9.64 6.65 13.47
CA TYR A 16 10.69 7.43 12.81
C TYR A 16 10.75 7.18 11.31
N SER A 17 11.40 8.09 10.59
CA SER A 17 11.56 8.01 9.14
C SER A 17 12.84 7.29 8.72
N LEU A 18 12.78 6.64 7.54
CA LEU A 18 13.92 5.94 6.93
C LEU A 18 14.03 6.29 5.46
N ASN A 19 15.25 6.61 5.02
CA ASN A 19 15.57 6.78 3.61
C ASN A 19 16.59 5.70 3.18
N LEU A 20 16.18 4.83 2.24
CA LEU A 20 17.00 3.78 1.64
C LEU A 20 17.52 4.24 0.29
N ASN A 21 18.83 4.49 0.20
CA ASN A 21 19.49 5.06 -0.96
C ASN A 21 20.43 4.06 -1.70
N GLY A 22 19.96 2.87 -1.92
CA GLY A 22 20.62 1.90 -2.80
C GLY A 22 21.46 0.82 -2.14
N GLY A 23 21.81 -0.20 -2.93
CA GLY A 23 22.77 -1.25 -2.61
C GLY A 23 22.38 -2.23 -1.51
N SER A 24 21.21 -2.10 -0.93
CA SER A 24 20.79 -2.98 0.16
C SER A 24 20.43 -4.36 -0.39
N SER A 25 21.15 -5.37 0.04
CA SER A 25 20.81 -6.76 -0.21
C SER A 25 20.04 -7.31 0.99
N GLY A 26 18.90 -7.90 0.76
CA GLY A 26 18.09 -8.52 1.82
C GLY A 26 17.04 -9.42 1.20
N ASN A 27 17.17 -10.72 1.38
CA ASN A 27 16.09 -11.63 1.04
C ASN A 27 15.06 -11.63 2.17
N GLY A 28 13.83 -11.20 1.83
CA GLY A 28 12.70 -11.29 2.73
C GLY A 28 12.65 -10.21 3.83
N LEU A 29 13.36 -9.09 3.66
CA LEU A 29 13.28 -8.01 4.64
C LEU A 29 11.89 -7.35 4.60
N THR A 30 11.32 -7.19 5.79
CA THR A 30 10.09 -6.44 6.00
C THR A 30 10.37 -5.22 6.86
N VAL A 31 9.92 -4.05 6.41
CA VAL A 31 10.06 -2.78 7.13
C VAL A 31 8.68 -2.30 7.57
N TYR A 32 8.56 -1.98 8.85
CA TYR A 32 7.37 -1.43 9.48
C TYR A 32 7.62 0.00 9.95
N GLY A 33 6.76 0.94 9.58
CA GLY A 33 6.82 2.32 10.06
C GLY A 33 6.56 2.44 11.56
N GLY A 34 5.75 1.55 12.11
CA GLY A 34 5.46 1.42 13.52
C GLY A 34 6.38 0.44 14.24
N THR A 35 5.80 -0.33 15.15
CA THR A 35 6.46 -1.33 16.00
C THR A 35 5.91 -2.74 15.76
N ASP A 36 6.42 -3.73 16.48
CA ASP A 36 5.88 -5.09 16.45
C ASP A 36 4.47 -5.11 17.05
N THR A 37 4.37 -4.80 18.33
CA THR A 37 3.11 -4.74 19.07
C THR A 37 3.10 -3.50 19.97
N GLY A 38 1.90 -3.06 20.37
CA GLY A 38 1.75 -1.89 21.24
C GLY A 38 1.62 -0.57 20.48
N ASP A 39 1.52 0.50 21.24
CA ASP A 39 1.24 1.82 20.71
C ASP A 39 2.55 2.60 20.48
N VAL A 40 2.58 3.32 19.36
CA VAL A 40 3.67 4.23 19.01
C VAL A 40 3.09 5.48 18.36
N SER A 41 3.79 6.59 18.47
CA SER A 41 3.41 7.85 17.84
C SER A 41 4.49 8.33 16.87
N GLY A 42 4.07 9.00 15.80
CA GLY A 42 4.96 9.60 14.82
C GLY A 42 4.36 9.59 13.41
N ASN A 43 5.00 10.31 12.51
CA ASN A 43 4.65 10.34 11.10
C ASN A 43 5.80 9.71 10.28
N PRO A 44 5.98 8.40 10.31
CA PRO A 44 7.09 7.76 9.65
C PRO A 44 6.98 7.95 8.14
N THR A 45 8.09 8.38 7.53
CA THR A 45 8.22 8.41 6.08
C THR A 45 9.30 7.41 5.68
N LEU A 46 8.88 6.37 4.96
CA LEU A 46 9.80 5.40 4.37
C LEU A 46 9.99 5.77 2.90
N THR A 47 11.19 6.27 2.57
CA THR A 47 11.57 6.57 1.19
C THR A 47 12.52 5.51 0.67
N VAL A 48 12.15 4.86 -0.42
CA VAL A 48 12.94 3.81 -1.07
C VAL A 48 13.39 4.30 -2.45
N ASN A 49 14.64 4.74 -2.56
CA ASN A 49 15.21 5.21 -3.82
C ASN A 49 15.89 4.09 -4.63
N SER A 50 16.27 3.02 -3.97
CA SER A 50 16.77 1.80 -4.62
C SER A 50 16.68 0.63 -3.64
N THR A 51 16.23 -0.51 -4.13
CA THR A 51 16.42 -1.80 -3.48
C THR A 51 17.56 -2.53 -4.17
N GLY A 52 18.35 -3.28 -3.41
CA GLY A 52 19.28 -4.28 -3.97
C GLY A 52 18.51 -5.50 -4.48
N THR A 53 19.15 -6.65 -4.49
CA THR A 53 18.54 -7.93 -4.82
C THR A 53 17.69 -8.43 -3.65
N GLY A 54 16.58 -9.12 -3.94
CA GLY A 54 15.72 -9.76 -2.94
C GLY A 54 14.27 -9.33 -2.99
N THR A 55 13.47 -9.93 -2.12
CA THR A 55 12.04 -9.62 -1.98
C THR A 55 11.82 -8.76 -0.75
N TRP A 56 11.10 -7.67 -0.91
CA TRP A 56 10.87 -6.69 0.14
C TRP A 56 9.39 -6.51 0.43
N ASN A 57 9.07 -6.29 1.73
CA ASN A 57 7.75 -5.87 2.16
C ASN A 57 7.85 -4.55 2.92
N PHE A 58 6.90 -3.65 2.70
CA PHE A 58 6.85 -2.35 3.37
C PHE A 58 5.44 -2.10 3.91
N TYR A 59 5.38 -1.78 5.21
CA TYR A 59 4.17 -1.42 5.92
C TYR A 59 4.34 -0.07 6.60
N GLY A 60 3.39 0.83 6.44
CA GLY A 60 3.42 2.14 7.09
C GLY A 60 3.19 2.09 8.60
N GLY A 61 2.46 1.10 9.09
CA GLY A 61 2.09 0.93 10.49
C GLY A 61 2.79 -0.24 11.20
N ASN A 62 2.08 -0.83 12.16
CA ASN A 62 2.58 -1.90 13.03
C ASN A 62 2.52 -3.29 12.37
N GLN A 63 3.23 -4.26 12.97
CA GLN A 63 3.22 -5.65 12.52
C GLN A 63 2.06 -6.46 13.10
N ASN A 64 1.94 -6.59 14.41
CA ASN A 64 1.11 -7.59 15.09
C ASN A 64 0.06 -6.99 16.02
N GLY A 65 -0.23 -5.70 15.91
CA GLY A 65 -1.27 -5.02 16.67
C GLY A 65 -0.83 -3.66 17.24
N GLY A 66 -1.69 -3.08 18.10
CA GLY A 66 -1.49 -1.74 18.65
C GLY A 66 -1.80 -0.62 17.65
N ASN A 67 -1.49 0.61 18.04
CA ASN A 67 -1.77 1.81 17.27
C ASN A 67 -0.50 2.53 16.84
N LEU A 68 -0.48 3.00 15.59
CA LEU A 68 0.39 4.08 15.17
C LEU A 68 -0.42 5.38 15.16
N ALA A 69 -0.17 6.24 16.14
CA ALA A 69 -0.78 7.57 16.20
C ALA A 69 0.00 8.53 15.30
N GLY A 70 -0.46 8.70 14.05
CA GLY A 70 0.18 9.54 13.05
C GLY A 70 -0.18 9.20 11.62
N ASN A 71 0.55 9.81 10.68
CA ASN A 71 0.28 9.73 9.25
C ASN A 71 1.47 9.08 8.53
N PRO A 72 1.54 7.76 8.44
CA PRO A 72 2.62 7.09 7.72
C PRO A 72 2.59 7.40 6.22
N THR A 73 3.78 7.54 5.65
CA THR A 73 3.98 7.73 4.22
C THR A 73 5.03 6.76 3.69
N ILE A 74 4.72 6.06 2.61
CA ILE A 74 5.67 5.23 1.87
C ILE A 74 5.87 5.84 0.49
N VAL A 75 7.13 6.08 0.11
CA VAL A 75 7.52 6.58 -1.20
C VAL A 75 8.49 5.61 -1.84
N ILE A 76 8.09 5.00 -2.93
CA ILE A 76 8.91 4.10 -3.73
C ILE A 76 9.31 4.84 -5.02
N ASN A 77 10.58 5.20 -5.16
CA ASN A 77 11.05 5.96 -6.31
C ASN A 77 11.62 5.08 -7.43
N ASN A 78 12.49 4.13 -7.11
CA ASN A 78 13.08 3.25 -8.11
C ASN A 78 13.48 1.94 -7.44
N THR A 79 12.90 0.85 -7.87
CA THR A 79 13.24 -0.47 -7.35
C THR A 79 13.61 -1.39 -8.51
N ARG A 80 14.77 -2.02 -8.41
CA ARG A 80 15.24 -3.01 -9.40
C ARG A 80 14.83 -4.43 -9.05
N SER A 81 14.42 -4.68 -7.81
CA SER A 81 14.00 -5.99 -7.33
C SER A 81 12.50 -6.04 -7.08
N GLY A 82 11.93 -7.23 -7.04
CA GLY A 82 10.52 -7.44 -6.78
C GLY A 82 10.11 -6.98 -5.38
N LEU A 83 9.02 -6.23 -5.30
CA LEU A 83 8.32 -5.96 -4.06
C LEU A 83 7.20 -6.97 -3.92
N ASN A 84 7.08 -7.58 -2.73
CA ASN A 84 6.00 -8.52 -2.48
C ASN A 84 4.77 -7.76 -1.97
N THR A 85 4.88 -7.02 -0.87
CA THR A 85 3.76 -6.28 -0.29
C THR A 85 4.12 -4.83 -0.04
N LEU A 86 3.27 -3.92 -0.51
CA LEU A 86 3.23 -2.52 -0.11
C LEU A 86 1.91 -2.26 0.61
N SER A 87 1.97 -1.79 1.84
CA SER A 87 0.81 -1.43 2.64
C SER A 87 0.99 -0.04 3.22
N GLY A 88 0.11 0.90 2.89
CA GLY A 88 0.17 2.26 3.43
C GLY A 88 0.02 2.32 4.95
N GLY A 89 -0.73 1.38 5.53
CA GLY A 89 -0.94 1.24 6.96
C GLY A 89 -0.29 -0.02 7.56
N ALA A 90 -0.94 -0.58 8.56
CA ALA A 90 -0.43 -1.71 9.32
C ALA A 90 -0.52 -3.06 8.57
N ASN A 91 0.30 -4.03 8.99
CA ASN A 91 0.00 -5.44 8.73
C ASN A 91 -1.20 -5.88 9.58
N ILE A 92 -1.14 -5.67 10.88
CA ILE A 92 -2.25 -5.81 11.83
C ILE A 92 -2.18 -4.62 12.79
N GLY A 93 -3.33 -4.03 13.16
CA GLY A 93 -3.40 -2.90 14.08
C GLY A 93 -4.09 -1.68 13.47
N THR A 94 -3.95 -0.54 14.11
CA THR A 94 -4.62 0.69 13.68
C THR A 94 -3.63 1.80 13.37
N VAL A 95 -3.85 2.50 12.28
CA VAL A 95 -3.27 3.82 12.03
C VAL A 95 -4.30 4.86 12.44
N THR A 96 -3.98 5.64 13.49
CA THR A 96 -4.84 6.72 13.98
C THR A 96 -4.50 8.02 13.25
N GLY A 97 -4.82 8.07 11.96
CA GLY A 97 -4.49 9.17 11.06
C GLY A 97 -4.71 8.75 9.62
N ASN A 98 -4.05 9.42 8.69
CA ASN A 98 -4.13 9.12 7.26
C ASN A 98 -2.98 8.20 6.81
N THR A 99 -3.18 7.44 5.76
CA THR A 99 -2.11 6.70 5.09
C THR A 99 -1.82 7.27 3.70
N SER A 100 -0.55 7.29 3.32
CA SER A 100 -0.11 7.72 1.99
C SER A 100 0.88 6.72 1.40
N LEU A 101 0.58 6.23 0.21
CA LEU A 101 1.46 5.36 -0.56
C LEU A 101 1.71 5.99 -1.94
N VAL A 102 2.97 6.25 -2.25
CA VAL A 102 3.40 6.82 -3.53
C VAL A 102 4.39 5.88 -4.20
N VAL A 103 4.09 5.47 -5.43
CA VAL A 103 4.98 4.65 -6.26
C VAL A 103 5.33 5.44 -7.50
N ASN A 104 6.59 5.85 -7.61
CA ASN A 104 7.13 6.56 -8.76
C ASN A 104 8.08 5.63 -9.52
N ASP A 105 7.80 5.41 -10.79
CA ASP A 105 8.71 4.77 -11.76
C ASP A 105 9.45 3.52 -11.24
N SER A 106 8.73 2.65 -10.55
CA SER A 106 9.27 1.37 -10.10
C SER A 106 9.51 0.46 -11.32
N GLY A 107 10.74 0.14 -11.61
CA GLY A 107 11.12 -0.76 -12.71
C GLY A 107 10.91 -2.25 -12.41
N GLY A 108 10.35 -2.60 -11.25
CA GLY A 108 10.18 -3.96 -10.78
C GLY A 108 8.71 -4.41 -10.66
N ARG A 109 8.57 -5.67 -10.24
CA ARG A 109 7.26 -6.25 -9.92
C ARG A 109 6.84 -5.86 -8.51
N ILE A 110 5.57 -5.47 -8.34
CA ILE A 110 4.90 -5.40 -7.04
C ILE A 110 3.82 -6.48 -7.03
N ALA A 111 3.89 -7.42 -6.10
CA ALA A 111 2.88 -8.47 -6.04
C ALA A 111 1.54 -7.91 -5.51
N SER A 112 1.57 -7.13 -4.44
CA SER A 112 0.34 -6.61 -3.85
C SER A 112 0.51 -5.18 -3.32
N ILE A 113 -0.52 -4.36 -3.55
CA ILE A 113 -0.66 -3.02 -2.97
C ILE A 113 -1.94 -2.98 -2.15
N TYR A 114 -1.83 -2.45 -0.93
CA TYR A 114 -2.93 -2.12 -0.03
C TYR A 114 -2.76 -0.66 0.40
N GLY A 115 -3.63 0.22 -0.06
CA GLY A 115 -3.53 1.65 0.25
C GLY A 115 -3.65 1.93 1.76
N GLY A 116 -4.59 1.27 2.41
CA GLY A 116 -4.83 1.39 3.85
C GLY A 116 -3.97 0.44 4.67
N GLY A 117 -4.27 -0.85 4.65
CA GLY A 117 -3.58 -1.83 5.47
C GLY A 117 -3.84 -3.26 5.00
N TYR A 118 -3.03 -4.20 5.47
CA TYR A 118 -3.20 -5.59 5.05
C TYR A 118 -4.35 -6.24 5.81
N GLY A 119 -4.20 -6.49 7.12
CA GLY A 119 -5.12 -7.32 7.87
C GLY A 119 -5.11 -8.77 7.36
N THR A 120 -4.96 -9.74 8.21
CA THR A 120 -4.82 -11.14 7.78
C THR A 120 -6.14 -11.90 7.73
N ASN A 121 -7.09 -11.49 8.57
CA ASN A 121 -8.43 -12.08 8.66
C ASN A 121 -9.39 -11.16 9.45
N ALA A 122 -10.61 -11.61 9.70
CA ALA A 122 -11.63 -10.82 10.37
C ALA A 122 -11.34 -10.45 11.85
N THR A 123 -10.41 -11.15 12.49
CA THR A 123 -9.99 -10.84 13.88
C THR A 123 -8.68 -10.07 13.93
N ASN A 124 -7.82 -10.26 12.93
CA ASN A 124 -6.52 -9.60 12.78
C ASN A 124 -6.60 -8.54 11.70
N THR A 125 -7.24 -7.43 12.01
CA THR A 125 -7.58 -6.36 11.08
C THR A 125 -6.49 -5.28 11.03
N ALA A 126 -6.47 -4.55 9.92
CA ALA A 126 -5.68 -3.34 9.77
C ALA A 126 -6.63 -2.16 9.52
N ASN A 127 -6.78 -1.29 10.51
CA ASN A 127 -7.70 -0.16 10.43
C ASN A 127 -6.96 1.15 10.15
N VAL A 128 -7.65 2.08 9.51
CA VAL A 128 -7.21 3.46 9.31
C VAL A 128 -8.34 4.38 9.75
N THR A 129 -8.11 5.27 10.71
CA THR A 129 -9.18 6.17 11.18
C THR A 129 -9.40 7.37 10.26
N GLY A 130 -8.39 7.75 9.50
CA GLY A 130 -8.44 8.86 8.54
C GLY A 130 -8.62 8.41 7.09
N ASN A 131 -8.05 9.19 6.19
CA ASN A 131 -8.10 8.96 4.76
C ASN A 131 -6.98 8.02 4.29
N VAL A 132 -7.24 7.35 3.19
CA VAL A 132 -6.27 6.52 2.47
C VAL A 132 -6.00 7.15 1.11
N SER A 133 -4.72 7.36 0.78
CA SER A 133 -4.29 7.88 -0.52
C SER A 133 -3.23 6.99 -1.13
N THR A 134 -3.48 6.52 -2.35
CA THR A 134 -2.51 5.76 -3.13
C THR A 134 -2.30 6.45 -4.47
N LYS A 135 -1.05 6.76 -4.77
CA LYS A 135 -0.62 7.29 -6.06
C LYS A 135 0.40 6.35 -6.69
N VAL A 136 0.14 5.92 -7.91
CA VAL A 136 1.09 5.16 -8.74
C VAL A 136 1.30 5.93 -10.03
N ALA A 137 2.53 6.37 -10.29
CA ALA A 137 2.90 7.12 -11.47
C ALA A 137 4.12 6.48 -12.14
N ILE A 138 3.89 5.71 -13.19
CA ILE A 138 4.94 4.98 -13.93
C ILE A 138 5.19 5.68 -15.25
N THR A 139 6.35 6.30 -15.40
CA THR A 139 6.72 7.05 -16.61
C THR A 139 7.60 6.25 -17.57
N ASN A 140 8.22 5.16 -17.12
CA ASN A 140 9.14 4.37 -17.93
C ASN A 140 8.45 3.17 -18.60
N ALA A 141 8.17 3.29 -19.89
CA ALA A 141 7.56 2.24 -20.70
C ALA A 141 8.45 0.99 -20.89
N ALA A 142 9.79 1.15 -20.85
CA ALA A 142 10.72 0.07 -21.16
C ALA A 142 10.83 -0.97 -20.03
N THR A 143 10.60 -0.58 -18.79
CA THR A 143 10.72 -1.47 -17.63
C THR A 143 9.42 -2.10 -17.19
N GLY A 144 8.29 -1.55 -17.62
CA GLY A 144 6.93 -2.05 -17.39
C GLY A 144 6.66 -2.42 -15.94
N PHE A 145 5.98 -1.55 -15.23
CA PHE A 145 5.46 -1.86 -13.89
C PHE A 145 4.56 -3.11 -13.94
N GLN A 146 4.79 -4.06 -13.05
CA GLN A 146 4.01 -5.28 -12.94
C GLN A 146 3.32 -5.35 -11.59
N LEU A 147 2.00 -5.39 -11.60
CA LEU A 147 1.17 -5.48 -10.40
C LEU A 147 0.26 -6.70 -10.47
N SER A 148 0.15 -7.48 -9.41
CA SER A 148 -0.75 -8.63 -9.38
C SER A 148 -2.07 -8.33 -8.67
N THR A 149 -2.04 -7.67 -7.52
CA THR A 149 -3.25 -7.37 -6.74
C THR A 149 -3.22 -5.94 -6.23
N TYR A 150 -4.33 -5.24 -6.36
CA TYR A 150 -4.49 -3.88 -5.87
C TYR A 150 -5.77 -3.75 -5.06
N TYR A 151 -5.64 -3.24 -3.84
CA TYR A 151 -6.73 -2.74 -3.02
C TYR A 151 -6.45 -1.28 -2.67
N GLY A 152 -7.34 -0.39 -3.06
CA GLY A 152 -7.25 1.02 -2.67
C GLY A 152 -7.38 1.22 -1.17
N GLY A 153 -8.20 0.39 -0.52
CA GLY A 153 -8.41 0.36 0.92
C GLY A 153 -7.56 -0.67 1.66
N VAL A 154 -8.24 -1.50 2.45
CA VAL A 154 -7.63 -2.56 3.26
C VAL A 154 -8.04 -3.94 2.77
N GLN A 155 -7.26 -4.99 3.09
CA GLN A 155 -7.74 -6.35 2.85
C GLN A 155 -8.77 -6.76 3.91
N TYR A 156 -8.45 -6.60 5.20
CA TYR A 156 -9.40 -6.79 6.31
C TYR A 156 -9.27 -5.63 7.28
N GLY A 157 -10.36 -4.89 7.51
CA GLY A 157 -10.41 -3.76 8.45
C GLY A 157 -11.27 -2.63 7.93
N ASN A 158 -11.31 -1.53 8.65
CA ASN A 158 -12.15 -0.39 8.35
C ASN A 158 -11.34 0.87 8.07
N ILE A 159 -11.88 1.75 7.26
CA ILE A 159 -11.35 3.07 6.95
C ILE A 159 -12.37 4.12 7.38
N GLY A 160 -11.97 5.03 8.26
CA GLY A 160 -12.84 6.07 8.79
C GLY A 160 -13.11 7.23 7.83
N GLY A 161 -12.24 7.46 6.86
CA GLY A 161 -12.36 8.53 5.87
C GLY A 161 -12.51 8.02 4.43
N LYS A 162 -12.10 8.83 3.48
CA LYS A 162 -12.17 8.49 2.05
C LYS A 162 -10.98 7.67 1.58
N VAL A 163 -11.19 6.93 0.50
CA VAL A 163 -10.14 6.28 -0.29
C VAL A 163 -9.92 7.02 -1.60
N THR A 164 -8.68 7.35 -1.90
CA THR A 164 -8.30 8.01 -3.16
C THR A 164 -7.22 7.19 -3.86
N ASN A 165 -7.49 6.79 -5.11
CA ASN A 165 -6.59 6.05 -5.98
C ASN A 165 -6.29 6.90 -7.21
N ASP A 166 -5.02 7.22 -7.43
CA ASP A 166 -4.54 7.92 -8.61
C ASP A 166 -3.45 7.09 -9.28
N ILE A 167 -3.84 6.37 -10.32
CA ILE A 167 -2.98 5.40 -11.00
C ILE A 167 -2.78 5.85 -12.45
N SER A 168 -1.54 6.13 -12.81
CA SER A 168 -1.21 6.66 -14.13
C SER A 168 0.05 6.05 -14.72
N GLY A 169 0.18 6.16 -16.04
CA GLY A 169 1.36 5.81 -16.80
C GLY A 169 1.34 4.39 -17.38
N TYR A 170 2.52 3.81 -17.53
CA TYR A 170 2.70 2.51 -18.18
C TYR A 170 2.68 1.38 -17.17
N GLY A 171 1.85 0.39 -17.38
CA GLY A 171 1.75 -0.75 -16.47
C GLY A 171 1.41 -2.05 -17.17
N ARG A 172 1.77 -3.13 -16.55
CA ARG A 172 1.41 -4.47 -16.99
C ARG A 172 0.83 -5.25 -15.81
N TRP A 173 -0.36 -5.76 -15.97
CA TRP A 173 -0.89 -6.76 -15.07
C TRP A 173 -0.20 -8.10 -15.36
N TYR A 174 0.38 -8.71 -14.33
CA TYR A 174 1.37 -9.77 -14.51
C TYR A 174 0.81 -11.13 -14.90
N THR A 175 -0.40 -11.50 -14.45
CA THR A 175 -0.99 -12.83 -14.69
C THR A 175 -2.50 -12.76 -14.95
N ALA A 176 -3.07 -13.82 -15.48
CA ALA A 176 -4.53 -13.95 -15.57
C ALA A 176 -5.18 -14.01 -14.17
N GLY A 177 -6.36 -13.42 -14.03
CA GLY A 177 -7.12 -13.42 -12.77
C GLY A 177 -6.74 -12.33 -11.79
N GLN A 178 -6.14 -11.26 -12.24
CA GLN A 178 -5.76 -10.12 -11.44
C GLN A 178 -6.93 -9.21 -11.13
N ARG A 179 -6.83 -8.49 -10.01
CA ARG A 179 -7.91 -7.66 -9.52
C ARG A 179 -7.41 -6.27 -9.17
N PHE A 180 -8.13 -5.29 -9.68
CA PHE A 180 -8.07 -3.90 -9.23
C PHE A 180 -9.34 -3.61 -8.44
N ILE A 181 -9.20 -3.41 -7.15
CA ILE A 181 -10.28 -3.10 -6.24
C ILE A 181 -10.09 -1.67 -5.74
N GLY A 182 -11.00 -0.77 -6.11
CA GLY A 182 -10.92 0.64 -5.70
C GLY A 182 -11.08 0.84 -4.19
N GLY A 183 -11.83 -0.02 -3.53
CA GLY A 183 -12.07 -0.03 -2.09
C GLY A 183 -11.28 -1.10 -1.34
N SER A 184 -11.95 -1.70 -0.36
CA SER A 184 -11.43 -2.76 0.50
C SER A 184 -11.82 -4.15 0.01
N SER A 185 -11.09 -5.19 0.45
CA SER A 185 -11.57 -6.55 0.27
C SER A 185 -12.74 -6.83 1.22
N ARG A 186 -12.54 -6.58 2.51
CA ARG A 186 -13.56 -6.71 3.56
C ARG A 186 -13.38 -5.61 4.60
N GLY A 187 -14.39 -4.74 4.71
CA GLY A 187 -14.41 -3.67 5.69
C GLY A 187 -15.16 -2.43 5.22
N ASP A 188 -15.53 -1.61 6.16
CA ASP A 188 -16.28 -0.40 5.91
C ASP A 188 -15.36 0.74 5.48
N ILE A 189 -15.89 1.65 4.66
CA ILE A 189 -15.19 2.87 4.21
C ILE A 189 -16.07 4.06 4.46
N GLY A 190 -15.53 5.04 5.19
CA GLY A 190 -16.15 6.32 5.45
C GLY A 190 -17.05 6.32 6.69
N THR A 191 -17.23 7.50 7.22
CA THR A 191 -18.14 7.82 8.33
C THR A 191 -19.03 9.01 7.99
N ASN A 192 -18.63 9.83 7.03
CA ASN A 192 -19.34 11.04 6.62
C ASN A 192 -19.75 10.96 5.13
N ARG A 193 -21.05 10.89 4.89
CA ARG A 193 -21.61 10.73 3.54
C ARG A 193 -21.27 11.87 2.58
N ALA A 194 -21.01 13.06 3.09
CA ALA A 194 -20.72 14.24 2.25
C ALA A 194 -19.28 14.30 1.78
N THR A 195 -18.33 13.73 2.55
CA THR A 195 -16.90 13.90 2.32
C THR A 195 -16.16 12.61 1.99
N ASP A 196 -16.71 11.48 2.40
CA ASP A 196 -16.04 10.19 2.31
C ASP A 196 -16.49 9.40 1.06
N GLY A 197 -16.02 8.18 0.95
CA GLY A 197 -16.28 7.30 -0.17
C GLY A 197 -15.00 6.91 -0.91
N ILE A 198 -15.13 6.59 -2.19
CA ILE A 198 -14.02 6.14 -3.03
C ILE A 198 -13.91 7.03 -4.26
N THR A 199 -12.70 7.51 -4.54
CA THR A 199 -12.36 8.13 -5.81
C THR A 199 -11.23 7.34 -6.45
N THR A 200 -11.47 6.84 -7.66
CA THR A 200 -10.46 6.14 -8.47
C THR A 200 -10.28 6.86 -9.79
N ASN A 201 -9.04 7.25 -10.06
CA ASN A 201 -8.60 7.78 -11.34
C ASN A 201 -7.58 6.79 -11.91
N LEU A 202 -7.96 6.07 -12.97
CA LEU A 202 -7.15 5.05 -13.61
C LEU A 202 -6.84 5.49 -15.04
N ASN A 203 -5.77 6.23 -15.21
CA ASN A 203 -5.29 6.73 -16.50
C ASN A 203 -4.01 5.97 -16.89
N THR A 204 -4.15 4.72 -17.30
CA THR A 204 -3.01 3.87 -17.62
C THR A 204 -3.20 3.14 -18.93
N GLN A 205 -2.10 2.84 -19.61
CA GLN A 205 -2.06 1.80 -20.63
C GLN A 205 -1.74 0.47 -19.96
N LEU A 206 -2.75 -0.13 -19.34
CA LEU A 206 -2.59 -1.44 -18.71
C LEU A 206 -2.69 -2.54 -19.78
N TYR A 207 -1.57 -3.14 -20.11
CA TYR A 207 -1.55 -4.36 -20.90
C TYR A 207 -1.82 -5.55 -19.96
N SER A 208 -2.96 -6.18 -20.14
CA SER A 208 -3.25 -7.45 -19.48
C SER A 208 -2.82 -8.62 -20.38
N ALA A 209 -2.06 -9.55 -19.81
CA ALA A 209 -1.82 -10.85 -20.47
C ALA A 209 -3.00 -11.82 -20.27
N GLY A 210 -4.11 -11.37 -19.66
CA GLY A 210 -5.29 -12.15 -19.34
C GLY A 210 -6.44 -11.27 -18.83
N ARG A 211 -7.45 -11.86 -18.21
CA ARG A 211 -8.56 -11.13 -17.58
C ARG A 211 -8.06 -10.33 -16.36
N ALA A 212 -8.30 -9.05 -16.35
CA ALA A 212 -8.20 -8.20 -15.16
C ALA A 212 -9.62 -7.78 -14.77
N ASP A 213 -9.99 -8.00 -13.52
CA ASP A 213 -11.26 -7.53 -12.97
C ASP A 213 -11.05 -6.13 -12.37
N PHE A 214 -11.94 -5.20 -12.73
CA PHE A 214 -12.01 -3.88 -12.11
C PHE A 214 -13.28 -3.79 -11.26
N GLU A 215 -13.11 -3.54 -9.98
CA GLU A 215 -14.19 -3.29 -9.04
C GLU A 215 -13.98 -1.91 -8.41
N GLY A 216 -14.83 -0.94 -8.73
CA GLY A 216 -14.70 0.43 -8.22
C GLY A 216 -15.03 0.58 -6.73
N GLY A 217 -15.68 -0.42 -6.13
CA GLY A 217 -16.08 -0.49 -4.72
C GLY A 217 -15.30 -1.50 -3.91
N ASN A 218 -15.97 -2.08 -2.90
CA ASN A 218 -15.45 -3.19 -2.10
C ASN A 218 -15.65 -4.53 -2.81
N GLN A 219 -14.77 -5.50 -2.54
CA GLN A 219 -14.80 -6.79 -3.23
C GLN A 219 -15.83 -7.77 -2.64
N TYR A 220 -15.75 -8.07 -1.35
CA TYR A 220 -16.57 -9.12 -0.74
C TYR A 220 -17.61 -8.60 0.23
N SER A 221 -17.22 -7.67 1.11
CA SER A 221 -18.12 -7.15 2.15
C SER A 221 -17.68 -5.78 2.65
N GLY A 222 -18.58 -5.15 3.40
CA GLY A 222 -18.40 -3.83 3.99
C GLY A 222 -19.27 -2.78 3.31
N THR A 223 -19.58 -1.76 4.06
CA THR A 223 -20.39 -0.62 3.63
C THR A 223 -19.48 0.51 3.16
N ILE A 224 -19.84 1.16 2.07
CA ILE A 224 -19.19 2.41 1.65
C ILE A 224 -20.15 3.55 1.95
N ILE A 225 -19.73 4.44 2.84
CA ILE A 225 -20.45 5.66 3.18
C ILE A 225 -19.87 6.79 2.32
N GLY A 226 -20.73 7.41 1.48
CA GLY A 226 -20.32 8.43 0.53
C GLY A 226 -20.38 7.97 -0.92
N ASN A 227 -19.74 8.73 -1.80
CA ASN A 227 -19.81 8.49 -3.24
C ASN A 227 -18.70 7.57 -3.73
N ILE A 228 -19.00 6.82 -4.77
CA ILE A 228 -18.00 6.08 -5.54
C ILE A 228 -17.88 6.77 -6.90
N THR A 229 -16.68 7.29 -7.18
CA THR A 229 -16.37 7.94 -8.45
C THR A 229 -15.21 7.22 -9.12
N ASN A 230 -15.43 6.70 -10.30
CA ASN A 230 -14.40 6.02 -11.08
C ASN A 230 -14.24 6.71 -12.43
N VAL A 231 -13.01 7.07 -12.76
CA VAL A 231 -12.58 7.55 -14.07
C VAL A 231 -11.56 6.54 -14.60
N VAL A 232 -11.92 5.86 -15.71
CA VAL A 232 -11.12 4.78 -16.30
C VAL A 232 -10.90 5.06 -17.78
#